data_fe3ab00110fbb384c20f9aef286600ca
#
_entry.id   fe3ab00110fbb384c20f9aef286600ca
#
_cell.length_a   1.000
_cell.length_b   1.000
_cell.length_c   1.000
_cell.angle_alpha   90.00
_cell.angle_beta   90.00
_cell.angle_gamma   90.00
#
_symmetry.space_group_name_H-M   'P 1'
#
loop_
_entity.id
_entity.type
_entity.pdbx_description
1 polymer ?
#
loop_
_entity_poly.entity_id
_entity_poly.type
_entity_poly.pdbx_seq_one_letter_code
_entity_poly.pdbx_strand_id
1 'polypeptide(L)'
;MLVPFGLVSCFSGASKSSTEEIETQKMQQQVDSLYKKMSQAERVAQLYGIRPSEVMENGRLSLQKCREKIPNGIGHVCQYACALDLGPNELRDFVRDFQNYLINETPSGVPAIFHEEAITGLAAKGATVYPQQLGVACSWNPELATVKTEQTAEVMRSVGATLALSPMVDLIRTAHWPRIEESYGEDGYLSAAMG
;
A
#
# COMPACT_ATOMS: atom_id res chain seq x y z
N MET A 1 -39.86 -44.98 5.51
CA MET A 1 -38.63 -45.26 4.78
C MET A 1 -37.98 -43.89 4.51
N LEU A 2 -37.11 -43.44 5.43
CA LEU A 2 -36.45 -42.10 5.39
C LEU A 2 -35.09 -42.30 4.73
N VAL A 3 -34.85 -41.56 3.63
CA VAL A 3 -33.55 -41.51 2.96
C VAL A 3 -32.78 -40.30 3.53
N PRO A 4 -31.56 -40.42 4.05
CA PRO A 4 -30.80 -39.28 4.51
C PRO A 4 -30.13 -38.61 3.32
N PHE A 5 -30.42 -37.31 3.10
CA PHE A 5 -29.66 -36.42 2.22
C PHE A 5 -28.32 -36.11 2.84
N GLY A 6 -27.27 -36.74 2.38
CA GLY A 6 -25.90 -36.37 2.72
C GLY A 6 -25.48 -35.13 1.95
N LEU A 7 -25.30 -34.00 2.63
CA LEU A 7 -24.62 -32.82 2.13
C LEU A 7 -23.13 -33.13 2.02
N VAL A 8 -22.65 -33.44 0.83
CA VAL A 8 -21.22 -33.46 0.53
C VAL A 8 -20.80 -32.02 0.26
N SER A 9 -20.23 -31.38 1.27
CA SER A 9 -19.52 -30.11 1.13
C SER A 9 -18.19 -30.39 0.43
N CYS A 10 -18.14 -30.18 -0.88
CA CYS A 10 -16.88 -30.15 -1.62
C CYS A 10 -16.16 -28.84 -1.32
N PHE A 11 -15.35 -28.81 -0.28
CA PHE A 11 -14.25 -27.88 -0.18
C PHE A 11 -13.21 -28.28 -1.23
N SER A 12 -13.25 -27.70 -2.41
CA SER A 12 -12.17 -27.78 -3.38
C SER A 12 -11.05 -26.85 -2.89
N GLY A 13 -10.20 -27.34 -2.01
CA GLY A 13 -8.89 -26.75 -1.78
C GLY A 13 -8.11 -26.88 -3.09
N ALA A 14 -7.96 -25.76 -3.84
CA ALA A 14 -7.05 -25.73 -4.96
C ALA A 14 -5.65 -26.05 -4.42
N SER A 15 -5.10 -27.21 -4.79
CA SER A 15 -3.70 -27.56 -4.49
C SER A 15 -2.84 -26.53 -5.22
N LYS A 16 -2.02 -25.78 -4.46
CA LYS A 16 -0.99 -24.90 -5.05
C LYS A 16 -0.14 -25.73 -6.00
N SER A 17 0.23 -25.19 -7.14
CA SER A 17 1.12 -25.88 -8.06
C SER A 17 2.48 -26.08 -7.38
N SER A 18 3.18 -27.13 -7.72
CA SER A 18 4.52 -27.41 -7.17
C SER A 18 5.50 -26.25 -7.40
N THR A 19 5.30 -25.47 -8.46
CA THR A 19 6.08 -24.28 -8.78
C THR A 19 5.81 -23.14 -7.78
N GLU A 20 4.55 -22.89 -7.41
CA GLU A 20 4.18 -21.87 -6.40
C GLU A 20 4.72 -22.20 -5.01
N GLU A 21 4.74 -23.48 -4.66
CA GLU A 21 5.32 -23.93 -3.38
C GLU A 21 6.84 -23.71 -3.35
N ILE A 22 7.54 -24.00 -4.45
CA ILE A 22 9.00 -23.79 -4.56
C ILE A 22 9.34 -22.30 -4.49
N GLU A 23 8.60 -21.46 -5.20
CA GLU A 23 8.79 -20.01 -5.15
C GLU A 23 8.53 -19.43 -3.76
N THR A 24 7.48 -19.89 -3.09
CA THR A 24 7.15 -19.48 -1.73
C THR A 24 8.26 -19.88 -0.75
N GLN A 25 8.77 -21.09 -0.84
CA GLN A 25 9.88 -21.56 0.00
C GLN A 25 11.16 -20.76 -0.23
N LYS A 26 11.49 -20.46 -1.49
CA LYS A 26 12.67 -19.65 -1.83
C LYS A 26 12.55 -18.24 -1.27
N MET A 27 11.39 -17.63 -1.39
CA MET A 27 11.11 -16.30 -0.83
C MET A 27 11.23 -16.32 0.70
N GLN A 28 10.69 -17.33 1.39
CA GLN A 28 10.80 -17.48 2.83
C GLN A 28 12.26 -17.59 3.28
N GLN A 29 13.06 -18.40 2.58
CA GLN A 29 14.50 -18.53 2.86
C GLN A 29 15.26 -17.21 2.70
N GLN A 30 14.90 -16.39 1.71
CA GLN A 30 15.50 -15.05 1.52
C GLN A 30 15.14 -14.12 2.68
N VAL A 31 13.86 -14.09 3.08
CA VAL A 31 13.39 -13.31 4.23
C VAL A 31 14.09 -13.74 5.53
N ASP A 32 14.17 -15.03 5.80
CA ASP A 32 14.82 -15.57 6.99
C ASP A 32 16.31 -15.23 7.02
N SER A 33 16.98 -15.31 5.87
CA SER A 33 18.40 -14.95 5.74
C SER A 33 18.64 -13.48 6.04
N LEU A 34 17.79 -12.59 5.49
CA LEU A 34 17.85 -11.15 5.74
C LEU A 34 17.58 -10.84 7.21
N TYR A 35 16.49 -11.38 7.76
CA TYR A 35 16.11 -11.18 9.16
C TYR A 35 17.19 -11.61 10.15
N LYS A 36 17.88 -12.74 9.90
CA LYS A 36 18.98 -13.20 10.74
C LYS A 36 20.19 -12.28 10.75
N LYS A 37 20.44 -11.57 9.64
CA LYS A 37 21.55 -10.62 9.52
C LYS A 37 21.27 -9.28 10.20
N MET A 38 20.00 -8.90 10.34
CA MET A 38 19.60 -7.62 10.91
C MET A 38 19.80 -7.60 12.42
N SER A 39 20.36 -6.51 12.93
CA SER A 39 20.35 -6.18 14.36
C SER A 39 18.91 -5.93 14.86
N GLN A 40 18.74 -5.90 16.18
CA GLN A 40 17.43 -5.56 16.77
C GLN A 40 16.99 -4.15 16.38
N ALA A 41 17.91 -3.19 16.35
CA ALA A 41 17.60 -1.80 15.96
C ALA A 41 17.09 -1.71 14.52
N GLU A 42 17.71 -2.44 13.59
CA GLU A 42 17.28 -2.49 12.19
C GLU A 42 15.91 -3.17 12.04
N ARG A 43 15.65 -4.26 12.76
CA ARG A 43 14.33 -4.93 12.75
C ARG A 43 13.24 -4.00 13.27
N VAL A 44 13.50 -3.27 14.36
CA VAL A 44 12.57 -2.29 14.92
C VAL A 44 12.33 -1.14 13.93
N ALA A 45 13.38 -0.66 13.25
CA ALA A 45 13.25 0.40 12.24
C ALA A 45 12.29 0.03 11.10
N GLN A 46 12.18 -1.26 10.73
CA GLN A 46 11.22 -1.70 9.70
C GLN A 46 9.75 -1.58 10.12
N LEU A 47 9.47 -1.39 11.41
CA LEU A 47 8.11 -1.22 11.93
C LEU A 47 7.64 0.24 11.93
N TYR A 48 8.53 1.18 11.61
CA TYR A 48 8.25 2.61 11.62
C TYR A 48 8.06 3.19 10.22
N GLY A 49 7.26 4.24 10.16
CA GLY A 49 7.13 5.10 8.99
C GLY A 49 7.66 6.50 9.27
N ILE A 50 8.14 7.18 8.24
CA ILE A 50 8.61 8.57 8.30
C ILE A 50 7.85 9.43 7.30
N ARG A 51 7.58 10.68 7.67
CA ARG A 51 7.07 11.67 6.73
C ARG A 51 8.23 12.28 5.94
N PRO A 52 8.06 12.55 4.64
CA PRO A 52 9.13 13.08 3.80
C PRO A 52 9.68 14.42 4.32
N SER A 53 8.85 15.28 4.92
CA SER A 53 9.26 16.55 5.50
C SER A 53 10.35 16.45 6.56
N GLU A 54 10.47 15.29 7.22
CA GLU A 54 11.48 15.08 8.27
C GLU A 54 12.91 14.92 7.72
N VAL A 55 13.03 14.50 6.47
CA VAL A 55 14.31 14.26 5.78
C VAL A 55 14.53 15.19 4.59
N MET A 56 13.62 16.14 4.37
CA MET A 56 13.75 17.17 3.34
C MET A 56 14.49 18.40 3.86
N GLU A 57 15.20 19.06 2.95
CA GLU A 57 15.84 20.35 3.16
C GLU A 57 15.90 21.13 1.84
N ASN A 58 15.49 22.38 1.86
CA ASN A 58 15.44 23.24 0.66
C ASN A 58 14.75 22.58 -0.54
N GLY A 59 13.63 21.85 -0.29
CA GLY A 59 12.83 21.16 -1.31
C GLY A 59 13.45 19.89 -1.89
N ARG A 60 14.53 19.36 -1.30
CA ARG A 60 15.22 18.15 -1.74
C ARG A 60 15.48 17.19 -0.59
N LEU A 61 15.71 15.91 -0.91
CA LEU A 61 16.15 14.94 0.07
C LEU A 61 17.52 15.35 0.66
N SER A 62 17.61 15.39 1.99
CA SER A 62 18.85 15.67 2.71
C SER A 62 19.42 14.35 3.24
N LEU A 63 20.52 13.90 2.63
CA LEU A 63 21.22 12.69 3.08
C LEU A 63 21.76 12.85 4.51
N GLN A 64 22.11 14.07 4.91
CA GLN A 64 22.49 14.33 6.29
C GLN A 64 21.35 14.03 7.26
N LYS A 65 20.15 14.56 7.00
CA LYS A 65 18.97 14.27 7.83
C LYS A 65 18.60 12.78 7.80
N CYS A 66 18.76 12.10 6.66
CA CYS A 66 18.57 10.66 6.59
C CYS A 66 19.52 9.92 7.54
N ARG A 67 20.82 10.24 7.53
CA ARG A 67 21.81 9.63 8.43
C ARG A 67 21.55 9.93 9.91
N GLU A 68 21.00 11.10 10.22
CA GLU A 68 20.65 11.49 11.59
C GLU A 68 19.36 10.82 12.09
N LYS A 69 18.33 10.75 11.24
CA LYS A 69 16.97 10.34 11.60
C LYS A 69 16.71 8.85 11.44
N ILE A 70 17.27 8.25 10.39
CA ILE A 70 17.01 6.86 9.98
C ILE A 70 18.31 6.07 9.72
N PRO A 71 19.31 6.12 10.63
CA PRO A 71 20.60 5.44 10.42
C PRO A 71 20.48 3.92 10.30
N ASN A 72 19.43 3.33 10.84
CA ASN A 72 19.14 1.90 10.79
C ASN A 72 18.14 1.51 9.69
N GLY A 73 17.84 2.42 8.75
CA GLY A 73 16.78 2.26 7.78
C GLY A 73 15.41 2.65 8.31
N ILE A 74 14.38 2.39 7.52
CA ILE A 74 12.97 2.66 7.83
C ILE A 74 12.08 1.72 7.03
N GLY A 75 10.93 1.29 7.59
CA GLY A 75 10.01 0.40 6.88
C GLY A 75 9.13 1.11 5.86
N HIS A 76 8.65 2.31 6.18
CA HIS A 76 7.70 3.03 5.36
C HIS A 76 8.04 4.50 5.17
N VAL A 77 7.69 5.06 4.00
CA VAL A 77 7.62 6.50 3.74
C VAL A 77 6.16 6.86 3.48
N CYS A 78 5.63 7.75 4.33
CA CYS A 78 4.20 8.02 4.41
C CYS A 78 3.81 9.23 3.56
N GLN A 79 2.81 9.08 2.67
CA GLN A 79 2.10 10.19 2.04
C GLN A 79 3.02 11.24 1.39
N TYR A 80 4.06 10.80 0.69
CA TYR A 80 5.08 11.70 0.13
C TYR A 80 4.55 12.51 -1.06
N ALA A 81 3.65 11.94 -1.85
CA ALA A 81 3.13 12.59 -3.05
C ALA A 81 2.17 13.75 -2.71
N CYS A 82 1.35 13.59 -1.66
CA CYS A 82 0.47 14.67 -1.20
C CYS A 82 1.19 15.70 -0.32
N ALA A 83 2.25 15.28 0.39
CA ALA A 83 2.99 16.16 1.29
C ALA A 83 4.01 17.06 0.58
N LEU A 84 4.48 16.64 -0.60
CA LEU A 84 5.45 17.37 -1.39
C LEU A 84 4.74 18.00 -2.59
N ASP A 85 4.80 19.31 -2.74
CA ASP A 85 4.27 20.00 -3.94
C ASP A 85 5.23 19.82 -5.13
N LEU A 86 5.45 18.57 -5.52
CA LEU A 86 6.36 18.15 -6.58
C LEU A 86 5.59 17.58 -7.77
N GLY A 87 6.16 17.72 -8.96
CA GLY A 87 5.65 17.05 -10.16
C GLY A 87 6.04 15.57 -10.21
N PRO A 88 5.44 14.79 -11.13
CA PRO A 88 5.65 13.34 -11.19
C PRO A 88 7.10 12.90 -11.34
N ASN A 89 7.91 13.63 -12.11
CA ASN A 89 9.33 13.34 -12.28
C ASN A 89 10.12 13.57 -11.00
N GLU A 90 9.84 14.66 -10.30
CA GLU A 90 10.49 15.03 -9.05
C GLU A 90 10.11 14.06 -7.93
N LEU A 91 8.86 13.61 -7.87
CA LEU A 91 8.42 12.56 -6.93
C LEU A 91 9.18 11.25 -7.18
N ARG A 92 9.32 10.85 -8.44
CA ARG A 92 10.07 9.66 -8.81
C ARG A 92 11.56 9.77 -8.47
N ASP A 93 12.15 10.95 -8.69
CA ASP A 93 13.53 11.22 -8.32
C ASP A 93 13.70 11.18 -6.79
N PHE A 94 12.78 11.74 -6.01
CA PHE A 94 12.77 11.65 -4.55
C PHE A 94 12.74 10.20 -4.08
N VAL A 95 11.83 9.36 -4.62
CA VAL A 95 11.76 7.93 -4.27
C VAL A 95 13.05 7.20 -4.61
N ARG A 96 13.60 7.44 -5.81
CA ARG A 96 14.86 6.82 -6.25
C ARG A 96 16.02 7.19 -5.30
N ASP A 97 16.16 8.45 -4.98
CA ASP A 97 17.26 8.94 -4.15
C ASP A 97 17.14 8.46 -2.70
N PHE A 98 15.90 8.39 -2.18
CA PHE A 98 15.63 7.83 -0.87
C PHE A 98 15.94 6.33 -0.81
N GLN A 99 15.48 5.55 -1.79
CA GLN A 99 15.78 4.12 -1.89
C GLN A 99 17.28 3.85 -2.06
N ASN A 100 17.97 4.68 -2.84
CA ASN A 100 19.43 4.59 -2.97
C ASN A 100 20.15 4.80 -1.64
N TYR A 101 19.70 5.75 -0.82
CA TYR A 101 20.22 5.93 0.53
C TYR A 101 20.01 4.67 1.37
N LEU A 102 18.78 4.13 1.41
CA LEU A 102 18.48 2.95 2.21
C LEU A 102 19.30 1.73 1.78
N ILE A 103 19.41 1.48 0.49
CA ILE A 103 20.10 0.31 -0.06
C ILE A 103 21.62 0.41 0.15
N ASN A 104 22.21 1.59 -0.03
CA ASN A 104 23.65 1.73 -0.10
C ASN A 104 24.30 2.29 1.19
N GLU A 105 23.53 2.99 2.04
CA GLU A 105 24.09 3.68 3.20
C GLU A 105 23.55 3.16 4.55
N THR A 106 22.50 2.31 4.56
CA THR A 106 22.03 1.68 5.79
C THR A 106 22.59 0.26 5.94
N PRO A 107 22.80 -0.24 7.18
CA PRO A 107 23.46 -1.54 7.39
C PRO A 107 22.71 -2.73 6.81
N SER A 108 21.38 -2.72 6.84
CA SER A 108 20.55 -3.82 6.30
C SER A 108 20.33 -3.74 4.80
N GLY A 109 20.46 -2.55 4.20
CA GLY A 109 20.18 -2.33 2.77
C GLY A 109 18.74 -2.62 2.35
N VAL A 110 17.78 -2.57 3.27
CA VAL A 110 16.37 -2.86 3.00
C VAL A 110 15.66 -1.62 2.46
N PRO A 111 15.02 -1.69 1.27
CA PRO A 111 14.24 -0.58 0.74
C PRO A 111 12.95 -0.38 1.54
N ALA A 112 12.44 0.86 1.58
CA ALA A 112 11.18 1.19 2.23
C ALA A 112 9.98 0.96 1.31
N ILE A 113 8.82 0.74 1.92
CA ILE A 113 7.51 0.78 1.25
C ILE A 113 7.07 2.25 1.20
N PHE A 114 6.82 2.75 -0.01
CA PHE A 114 6.23 4.07 -0.24
C PHE A 114 4.73 3.93 -0.34
N HIS A 115 3.99 4.50 0.59
CA HIS A 115 2.54 4.39 0.63
C HIS A 115 1.82 5.73 0.49
N GLU A 116 0.65 5.69 -0.13
CA GLU A 116 -0.19 6.86 -0.38
C GLU A 116 -1.66 6.59 -0.05
N GLU A 117 -2.38 7.66 0.25
CA GLU A 117 -3.83 7.68 0.21
C GLU A 117 -4.29 7.64 -1.25
N ALA A 118 -5.24 6.76 -1.57
CA ALA A 118 -5.65 6.53 -2.94
C ALA A 118 -7.17 6.31 -3.12
N ILE A 119 -7.97 6.70 -2.13
CA ILE A 119 -9.44 6.54 -2.16
C ILE A 119 -10.07 7.29 -3.34
N THR A 120 -9.56 8.47 -3.67
CA THR A 120 -10.02 9.29 -4.80
C THR A 120 -9.00 9.39 -5.94
N GLY A 121 -8.15 8.39 -6.08
CA GLY A 121 -6.96 8.46 -6.90
C GLY A 121 -5.75 8.94 -6.10
N LEU A 122 -4.58 8.98 -6.71
CA LEU A 122 -3.37 9.49 -6.06
C LEU A 122 -3.52 10.99 -5.76
N ALA A 123 -3.36 11.37 -4.49
CA ALA A 123 -3.35 12.77 -4.07
C ALA A 123 -2.01 13.43 -4.40
N ALA A 124 -1.77 13.73 -5.67
CA ALA A 124 -0.55 14.35 -6.16
C ALA A 124 -0.84 15.43 -7.21
N LYS A 125 0.07 16.37 -7.36
CA LYS A 125 -0.02 17.43 -8.38
C LYS A 125 -0.10 16.85 -9.79
N GLY A 126 -1.17 17.20 -10.50
CA GLY A 126 -1.42 16.75 -11.87
C GLY A 126 -2.03 15.35 -11.98
N ALA A 127 -2.28 14.65 -10.88
CA ALA A 127 -2.99 13.37 -10.89
C ALA A 127 -4.50 13.56 -11.08
N THR A 128 -5.15 12.53 -11.61
CA THR A 128 -6.60 12.50 -11.78
C THR A 128 -7.30 12.29 -10.45
N VAL A 129 -8.30 13.11 -10.16
CA VAL A 129 -9.18 12.95 -8.99
C VAL A 129 -10.46 12.25 -9.43
N TYR A 130 -10.78 11.18 -8.73
CA TYR A 130 -11.99 10.37 -8.94
C TYR A 130 -13.04 10.67 -7.84
N PRO A 131 -14.31 10.25 -8.05
CA PRO A 131 -15.31 10.31 -6.98
C PRO A 131 -14.88 9.51 -5.74
N GLN A 132 -15.35 9.94 -4.57
CA GLN A 132 -15.26 9.15 -3.33
C GLN A 132 -15.94 7.78 -3.52
N GLN A 133 -15.60 6.82 -2.67
CA GLN A 133 -16.09 5.44 -2.79
C GLN A 133 -17.63 5.37 -2.69
N LEU A 134 -18.26 6.16 -1.82
CA LEU A 134 -19.71 6.26 -1.75
C LEU A 134 -20.32 6.74 -3.07
N GLY A 135 -19.69 7.71 -3.73
CA GLY A 135 -20.11 8.18 -5.06
C GLY A 135 -19.97 7.10 -6.14
N VAL A 136 -18.90 6.30 -6.08
CA VAL A 136 -18.72 5.14 -6.98
C VAL A 136 -19.79 4.08 -6.71
N ALA A 137 -20.10 3.80 -5.45
CA ALA A 137 -21.12 2.83 -5.04
C ALA A 137 -22.52 3.19 -5.55
N CYS A 138 -22.85 4.49 -5.64
CA CYS A 138 -24.12 4.97 -6.22
C CYS A 138 -24.30 4.59 -7.70
N SER A 139 -23.27 4.18 -8.39
CA SER A 139 -23.37 3.66 -9.75
C SER A 139 -23.92 2.22 -9.83
N TRP A 140 -23.87 1.46 -8.74
CA TRP A 140 -24.19 0.03 -8.68
C TRP A 140 -23.41 -0.81 -9.69
N ASN A 141 -22.25 -0.32 -10.13
CA ASN A 141 -21.40 -0.96 -11.12
C ASN A 141 -19.98 -1.22 -10.59
N PRO A 142 -19.66 -2.45 -10.14
CA PRO A 142 -18.32 -2.82 -9.65
C PRO A 142 -17.20 -2.62 -10.67
N GLU A 143 -17.49 -2.72 -11.97
CA GLU A 143 -16.48 -2.51 -13.03
C GLU A 143 -15.90 -1.09 -12.98
N LEU A 144 -16.69 -0.10 -12.57
CA LEU A 144 -16.19 1.28 -12.41
C LEU A 144 -15.20 1.39 -11.25
N ALA A 145 -15.40 0.63 -10.17
CA ALA A 145 -14.43 0.55 -9.06
C ALA A 145 -13.11 -0.06 -9.56
N THR A 146 -13.19 -1.16 -10.33
CA THR A 146 -12.03 -1.82 -10.94
C THR A 146 -11.25 -0.85 -11.84
N VAL A 147 -11.90 -0.22 -12.81
CA VAL A 147 -11.24 0.72 -13.75
C VAL A 147 -10.58 1.88 -13.00
N LYS A 148 -11.28 2.49 -12.03
CA LYS A 148 -10.73 3.54 -11.18
C LYS A 148 -9.45 3.08 -10.47
N THR A 149 -9.49 1.87 -9.89
CA THR A 149 -8.37 1.34 -9.10
C THR A 149 -7.18 0.99 -9.99
N GLU A 150 -7.39 0.40 -11.15
CA GLU A 150 -6.35 0.10 -12.13
C GLU A 150 -5.62 1.37 -12.57
N GLN A 151 -6.37 2.42 -12.97
CA GLN A 151 -5.79 3.70 -13.37
C GLN A 151 -5.03 4.36 -12.21
N THR A 152 -5.59 4.31 -10.99
CA THR A 152 -4.92 4.80 -9.80
C THR A 152 -3.60 4.07 -9.54
N ALA A 153 -3.60 2.74 -9.64
CA ALA A 153 -2.41 1.92 -9.45
C ALA A 153 -1.30 2.21 -10.49
N GLU A 154 -1.67 2.49 -11.74
CA GLU A 154 -0.72 2.90 -12.77
C GLU A 154 -0.05 4.23 -12.42
N VAL A 155 -0.85 5.23 -12.01
CA VAL A 155 -0.32 6.55 -11.60
C VAL A 155 0.56 6.41 -10.37
N MET A 156 0.15 5.64 -9.35
CA MET A 156 0.95 5.37 -8.17
C MET A 156 2.31 4.75 -8.51
N ARG A 157 2.32 3.70 -9.33
CA ARG A 157 3.56 3.06 -9.78
C ARG A 157 4.46 4.01 -10.55
N SER A 158 3.88 4.90 -11.35
CA SER A 158 4.66 5.87 -12.14
C SER A 158 5.45 6.87 -11.29
N VAL A 159 5.05 7.10 -10.05
CA VAL A 159 5.74 7.98 -9.08
C VAL A 159 6.47 7.20 -7.98
N GLY A 160 6.45 5.85 -8.02
CA GLY A 160 7.19 4.98 -7.10
C GLY A 160 6.42 4.56 -5.85
N ALA A 161 5.12 4.85 -5.73
CA ALA A 161 4.28 4.32 -4.67
C ALA A 161 3.94 2.84 -4.92
N THR A 162 4.06 2.03 -3.88
CA THR A 162 3.89 0.57 -3.96
C THR A 162 2.77 0.03 -3.06
N LEU A 163 2.21 0.86 -2.20
CA LEU A 163 1.12 0.53 -1.30
C LEU A 163 0.06 1.63 -1.30
N ALA A 164 -1.19 1.27 -1.55
CA ALA A 164 -2.34 2.14 -1.40
C ALA A 164 -3.02 1.87 -0.05
N LEU A 165 -3.35 2.92 0.71
CA LEU A 165 -4.18 2.82 1.92
C LEU A 165 -5.66 2.88 1.54
N SER A 166 -6.08 1.97 0.66
CA SER A 166 -7.44 1.84 0.13
C SER A 166 -7.65 0.41 -0.41
N PRO A 167 -8.90 -0.05 -0.61
CA PRO A 167 -10.16 0.65 -0.35
C PRO A 167 -10.53 0.67 1.15
N MET A 168 -11.45 1.58 1.55
CA MET A 168 -12.13 1.51 2.83
C MET A 168 -13.39 0.67 2.68
N VAL A 169 -13.42 -0.50 3.31
CA VAL A 169 -14.51 -1.48 3.22
C VAL A 169 -15.37 -1.57 4.49
N ASP A 170 -15.23 -0.59 5.38
CA ASP A 170 -16.07 -0.45 6.56
C ASP A 170 -17.52 -0.18 6.17
N LEU A 171 -18.47 -0.80 6.87
CA LEU A 171 -19.89 -0.58 6.63
C LEU A 171 -20.39 0.61 7.45
N ILE A 172 -21.12 1.52 6.81
CA ILE A 172 -21.77 2.64 7.49
C ILE A 172 -22.85 2.11 8.43
N ARG A 173 -22.68 2.34 9.75
CA ARG A 173 -23.66 1.95 10.79
C ARG A 173 -24.36 3.15 11.41
N THR A 174 -23.82 4.34 11.22
CA THR A 174 -24.36 5.59 11.75
C THR A 174 -23.95 6.77 10.89
N ALA A 175 -24.87 7.72 10.72
CA ALA A 175 -24.59 8.96 10.00
C ALA A 175 -23.65 9.92 10.77
N HIS A 176 -23.34 9.61 12.03
CA HIS A 176 -22.40 10.40 12.84
C HIS A 176 -20.93 10.05 12.57
N TRP A 177 -20.66 8.98 11.83
CA TRP A 177 -19.30 8.62 11.47
C TRP A 177 -18.74 9.61 10.44
N PRO A 178 -17.60 10.29 10.71
CA PRO A 178 -17.13 11.41 9.88
C PRO A 178 -16.48 11.01 8.55
N ARG A 179 -16.29 9.69 8.30
CA ARG A 179 -15.62 9.16 7.10
C ARG A 179 -16.58 8.34 6.21
N ILE A 180 -17.88 8.62 6.26
CA ILE A 180 -18.88 7.84 5.53
C ILE A 180 -18.69 7.86 4.01
N GLU A 181 -18.22 8.99 3.45
CA GLU A 181 -17.97 9.12 2.02
C GLU A 181 -16.81 8.27 1.50
N GLU A 182 -15.94 7.83 2.39
CA GLU A 182 -14.81 6.99 2.05
C GLU A 182 -15.17 5.50 1.91
N SER A 183 -16.36 5.08 2.36
CA SER A 183 -16.84 3.70 2.27
C SER A 183 -17.79 3.49 1.09
N TYR A 184 -18.09 2.23 0.77
CA TYR A 184 -19.07 1.90 -0.28
C TYR A 184 -20.52 1.90 0.21
N GLY A 185 -20.80 2.22 1.48
CA GLY A 185 -22.14 2.35 2.02
C GLY A 185 -22.45 1.40 3.18
N GLU A 186 -23.75 1.20 3.42
CA GLU A 186 -24.28 0.40 4.54
C GLU A 186 -24.53 -1.07 4.16
N ASP A 187 -24.60 -1.38 2.88
CA ASP A 187 -24.87 -2.72 2.37
C ASP A 187 -23.59 -3.55 2.28
N GLY A 188 -23.55 -4.68 3.00
CA GLY A 188 -22.38 -5.55 3.05
C GLY A 188 -22.10 -6.29 1.73
N TYR A 189 -23.14 -6.60 0.95
CA TYR A 189 -22.97 -7.25 -0.33
C TYR A 189 -22.38 -6.29 -1.38
N LEU A 190 -22.90 -5.07 -1.44
CA LEU A 190 -22.38 -4.03 -2.34
C LEU A 190 -20.92 -3.69 -1.97
N SER A 191 -20.63 -3.51 -0.69
CA SER A 191 -19.27 -3.22 -0.23
C SER A 191 -18.28 -4.33 -0.59
N ALA A 192 -18.69 -5.59 -0.47
CA ALA A 192 -17.87 -6.74 -0.86
C ALA A 192 -17.69 -6.87 -2.38
N ALA A 193 -18.67 -6.43 -3.18
CA ALA A 193 -18.58 -6.48 -4.62
C ALA A 193 -17.75 -5.34 -5.23
N MET A 194 -17.69 -4.19 -4.52
CA MET A 194 -16.95 -2.99 -4.94
C MET A 194 -15.49 -2.98 -4.46
N GLY A 195 -15.22 -3.58 -3.27
CA GLY A 195 -13.88 -3.64 -2.64
C GLY A 195 -13.08 -4.85 -3.06
#